data_6759e8c4b121529c074d70744dc19582
#
_entry.id   6759e8c4b121529c074d70744dc19582
#
_cell.length_a   1.000
_cell.length_b   1.000
_cell.length_c   1.000
_cell.angle_alpha   90.00
_cell.angle_beta   90.00
_cell.angle_gamma   90.00
#
_symmetry.space_group_name_H-M   'P 1'
#
loop_
_entity.id
_entity.type
_entity.pdbx_description
1 polymer ?
#
loop_
_entity_poly.entity_id
_entity_poly.type
_entity_poly.pdbx_seq_one_letter_code
_entity_poly.pdbx_strand_id
1 'polypeptide(L)'
;TKAHLAEMMVGRPVLLEIQRREVPLGAVRLAVDRLVVRGARGRPVVRNVTLQVSGGEVYGIAGVQGNGQTELVEALVGLRPITDGTVRVDGEDVTGATVRAIRLLGLAHIPEDRHRRGLVLPMETRENLILGHHHRAEFTNGPLLDPAAIDAFAQERIGTYDIRVPATVTPVLALSGGNQQ
;
A
#
# COMPACT_ATOMS: atom_id res chain seq x y z
N THR A 1 21.01 -28.70 -8.34
CA THR A 1 21.24 -27.66 -7.32
C THR A 1 19.91 -27.02 -6.94
N LYS A 2 19.83 -26.37 -5.77
CA LYS A 2 18.62 -25.64 -5.31
C LYS A 2 18.17 -24.57 -6.33
N ALA A 3 19.12 -23.87 -6.96
CA ALA A 3 18.83 -22.87 -7.99
C ALA A 3 18.17 -23.50 -9.23
N HIS A 4 18.67 -24.65 -9.70
CA HIS A 4 18.08 -25.34 -10.85
C HIS A 4 16.67 -25.87 -10.57
N LEU A 5 16.43 -26.35 -9.35
CA LEU A 5 15.09 -26.78 -8.93
C LEU A 5 14.10 -25.58 -8.90
N ALA A 6 14.53 -24.45 -8.35
CA ALA A 6 13.72 -23.23 -8.34
C ALA A 6 13.42 -22.72 -9.76
N GLU A 7 14.40 -22.77 -10.66
CA GLU A 7 14.22 -22.42 -12.06
C GLU A 7 13.21 -23.34 -12.76
N MET A 8 13.29 -24.64 -12.52
CA MET A 8 12.31 -25.61 -13.07
C MET A 8 10.87 -25.37 -12.55
N MET A 9 10.72 -24.93 -11.31
CA MET A 9 9.40 -24.63 -10.70
C MET A 9 8.80 -23.32 -11.21
N VAL A 10 9.63 -22.31 -11.47
CA VAL A 10 9.18 -20.94 -11.81
C VAL A 10 9.27 -20.69 -13.33
N GLY A 11 10.01 -21.51 -14.07
CA GLY A 11 10.22 -21.37 -15.51
C GLY A 11 11.17 -20.23 -15.91
N ARG A 12 11.89 -19.62 -14.94
CA ARG A 12 12.92 -18.59 -15.15
C ARG A 12 13.97 -18.65 -14.05
N PRO A 13 15.19 -18.11 -14.27
CA PRO A 13 16.19 -18.02 -13.21
C PRO A 13 15.65 -17.25 -12.00
N VAL A 14 15.79 -17.83 -10.82
CA VAL A 14 15.38 -17.21 -9.57
C VAL A 14 16.62 -16.70 -8.83
N LEU A 15 16.69 -15.41 -8.58
CA LEU A 15 17.71 -14.84 -7.72
C LEU A 15 17.39 -15.23 -6.28
N LEU A 16 18.13 -16.16 -5.71
CA LEU A 16 18.01 -16.61 -4.31
C LEU A 16 18.64 -15.63 -3.32
N GLU A 17 19.45 -14.69 -3.81
CA GLU A 17 20.10 -13.66 -3.02
C GLU A 17 19.71 -12.27 -3.55
N ILE A 18 19.19 -11.44 -2.66
CA ILE A 18 18.86 -10.05 -2.98
C ILE A 18 20.14 -9.23 -2.89
N GLN A 19 20.61 -8.68 -4.00
CA GLN A 19 21.67 -7.68 -3.99
C GLN A 19 21.13 -6.38 -3.36
N ARG A 20 21.48 -6.15 -2.11
CA ARG A 20 21.15 -4.89 -1.44
C ARG A 20 22.08 -3.80 -1.93
N ARG A 21 21.52 -2.73 -2.49
CA ARG A 21 22.24 -1.47 -2.65
C ARG A 21 22.20 -0.74 -1.30
N GLU A 22 23.35 -0.28 -0.82
CA GLU A 22 23.39 0.67 0.29
C GLU A 22 22.78 1.99 -0.21
N VAL A 23 21.65 2.37 0.36
CA VAL A 23 20.98 3.64 0.09
C VAL A 23 21.22 4.54 1.29
N PRO A 24 21.84 5.72 1.13
CA PRO A 24 22.02 6.64 2.24
C PRO A 24 20.65 7.09 2.77
N LEU A 25 20.52 7.18 4.08
CA LEU A 25 19.30 7.66 4.71
C LEU A 25 19.07 9.14 4.35
N GLY A 26 17.87 9.43 3.89
CA GLY A 26 17.42 10.77 3.58
C GLY A 26 16.77 11.47 4.79
N ALA A 27 16.03 12.54 4.51
CA ALA A 27 15.22 13.23 5.51
C ALA A 27 14.12 12.31 6.08
N VAL A 28 13.64 12.64 7.28
CA VAL A 28 12.50 11.95 7.90
C VAL A 28 11.24 12.17 7.06
N ARG A 29 10.62 11.07 6.62
CA ARG A 29 9.42 11.05 5.78
C ARG A 29 8.15 10.78 6.58
N LEU A 30 8.25 9.96 7.63
CA LEU A 30 7.17 9.69 8.57
C LEU A 30 7.68 9.89 9.98
N ALA A 31 6.99 10.70 10.77
CA ALA A 31 7.26 10.87 12.20
C ALA A 31 5.97 10.62 12.99
N VAL A 32 6.08 9.81 14.02
CA VAL A 32 5.01 9.48 14.95
C VAL A 32 5.49 9.80 16.35
N ASP A 33 4.73 10.59 17.09
CA ASP A 33 5.07 10.94 18.47
C ASP A 33 3.94 10.57 19.42
N ARG A 34 4.27 9.74 20.42
CA ARG A 34 3.41 9.30 21.52
C ARG A 34 2.01 8.84 21.11
N LEU A 35 1.92 8.16 19.97
CA LEU A 35 0.66 7.74 19.38
C LEU A 35 -0.11 6.78 20.28
N VAL A 36 -1.37 7.08 20.52
CA VAL A 36 -2.32 6.22 21.23
C VAL A 36 -3.52 5.95 20.33
N VAL A 37 -3.84 4.66 20.14
CA VAL A 37 -5.00 4.23 19.37
C VAL A 37 -5.83 3.23 20.19
N ARG A 38 -7.16 3.39 20.15
CA ARG A 38 -8.08 2.49 20.83
C ARG A 38 -8.61 1.40 19.88
N GLY A 39 -8.71 0.19 20.42
CA GLY A 39 -9.35 -0.94 19.75
C GLY A 39 -10.87 -0.89 19.87
N ALA A 40 -11.55 -1.89 19.28
CA ALA A 40 -13.01 -2.00 19.23
C ALA A 40 -13.72 -1.96 20.61
N ARG A 41 -13.02 -2.37 21.69
CA ARG A 41 -13.55 -2.34 23.06
C ARG A 41 -13.19 -1.08 23.84
N GLY A 42 -12.75 -0.01 23.16
CA GLY A 42 -12.35 1.25 23.78
C GLY A 42 -11.04 1.22 24.57
N ARG A 43 -10.38 0.08 24.68
CA ARG A 43 -9.07 -0.05 25.36
C ARG A 43 -7.93 0.38 24.43
N PRO A 44 -6.89 1.05 24.95
CA PRO A 44 -5.70 1.36 24.14
C PRO A 44 -5.02 0.06 23.69
N VAL A 45 -4.86 -0.11 22.37
CA VAL A 45 -4.13 -1.22 21.74
C VAL A 45 -2.78 -0.76 21.22
N VAL A 46 -2.68 0.50 20.74
CA VAL A 46 -1.41 1.19 20.52
C VAL A 46 -1.20 2.13 21.69
N ARG A 47 -0.06 2.05 22.34
CA ARG A 47 0.21 2.76 23.60
C ARG A 47 1.50 3.53 23.50
N ASN A 48 1.41 4.84 23.34
CA ASN A 48 2.56 5.75 23.40
C ASN A 48 3.69 5.37 22.43
N VAL A 49 3.34 5.06 21.18
CA VAL A 49 4.31 4.66 20.16
C VAL A 49 4.96 5.90 19.58
N THR A 50 6.29 5.93 19.58
CA THR A 50 7.11 6.95 18.94
C THR A 50 8.07 6.27 17.98
N LEU A 51 8.09 6.70 16.71
CA LEU A 51 9.00 6.20 15.69
C LEU A 51 9.21 7.27 14.59
N GLN A 52 10.30 7.10 13.86
CA GLN A 52 10.60 7.89 12.67
C GLN A 52 11.07 6.95 11.56
N VAL A 53 10.69 7.27 10.33
CA VAL A 53 11.13 6.56 9.12
C VAL A 53 11.70 7.58 8.15
N SER A 54 12.94 7.34 7.74
CA SER A 54 13.68 8.23 6.82
C SER A 54 13.49 7.79 5.37
N GLY A 55 13.78 8.68 4.44
CA GLY A 55 13.86 8.34 3.02
C GLY A 55 14.91 7.24 2.78
N GLY A 56 14.58 6.22 1.97
CA GLY A 56 15.46 5.08 1.71
C GLY A 56 15.50 4.02 2.82
N GLU A 57 14.80 4.23 3.94
CA GLU A 57 14.75 3.30 5.06
C GLU A 57 13.64 2.25 4.89
N VAL A 58 13.94 1.02 5.30
CA VAL A 58 12.94 -0.04 5.53
C VAL A 58 12.80 -0.25 7.03
N TYR A 59 11.70 0.24 7.60
CA TYR A 59 11.41 0.12 9.02
C TYR A 59 10.55 -1.11 9.28
N GLY A 60 11.07 -2.09 10.03
CA GLY A 60 10.38 -3.34 10.35
C GLY A 60 9.63 -3.26 11.69
N ILE A 61 8.36 -3.64 11.69
CA ILE A 61 7.55 -3.80 12.90
C ILE A 61 7.25 -5.28 13.10
N ALA A 62 7.85 -5.89 14.12
CA ALA A 62 7.61 -7.27 14.46
C ALA A 62 6.64 -7.40 15.64
N GLY A 63 5.84 -8.47 15.65
CA GLY A 63 4.92 -8.75 16.75
C GLY A 63 4.03 -9.94 16.47
N VAL A 64 3.35 -10.42 17.51
CA VAL A 64 2.32 -11.44 17.37
C VAL A 64 1.02 -10.79 16.88
N GLN A 65 0.34 -11.44 15.94
CA GLN A 65 -0.92 -10.96 15.38
C GLN A 65 -1.94 -10.58 16.48
N GLY A 66 -2.60 -9.44 16.30
CA GLY A 66 -3.59 -8.92 17.26
C GLY A 66 -3.01 -8.04 18.38
N ASN A 67 -1.73 -7.70 18.33
CA ASN A 67 -1.08 -6.85 19.34
C ASN A 67 -0.99 -5.36 18.94
N GLY A 68 -1.82 -4.91 18.01
CA GLY A 68 -1.95 -3.48 17.68
C GLY A 68 -1.28 -3.05 16.38
N GLN A 69 -0.61 -3.95 15.64
CA GLN A 69 0.03 -3.61 14.37
C GLN A 69 -0.97 -3.11 13.33
N THR A 70 -2.10 -3.81 13.18
CA THR A 70 -3.19 -3.43 12.27
C THR A 70 -3.75 -2.06 12.66
N GLU A 71 -4.03 -1.83 13.94
CA GLU A 71 -4.56 -0.56 14.43
C GLU A 71 -3.55 0.58 14.28
N LEU A 72 -2.26 0.32 14.45
CA LEU A 72 -1.21 1.29 14.19
C LEU A 72 -1.22 1.71 12.73
N VAL A 73 -1.15 0.75 11.79
CA VAL A 73 -1.14 1.03 10.36
C VAL A 73 -2.43 1.74 9.93
N GLU A 74 -3.60 1.28 10.39
CA GLU A 74 -4.89 1.92 10.09
C GLU A 74 -4.93 3.39 10.57
N ALA A 75 -4.34 3.69 11.73
CA ALA A 75 -4.26 5.05 12.25
C ALA A 75 -3.33 5.93 11.41
N LEU A 76 -2.16 5.41 11.00
CA LEU A 76 -1.20 6.15 10.16
C LEU A 76 -1.79 6.53 8.80
N VAL A 77 -2.67 5.71 8.23
CA VAL A 77 -3.30 5.97 6.93
C VAL A 77 -4.68 6.64 7.03
N GLY A 78 -5.11 7.02 8.23
CA GLY A 78 -6.38 7.73 8.45
C GLY A 78 -7.64 6.86 8.42
N LEU A 79 -7.50 5.52 8.46
CA LEU A 79 -8.63 4.58 8.53
C LEU A 79 -9.16 4.38 9.96
N ARG A 80 -8.40 4.84 10.96
CA ARG A 80 -8.76 4.73 12.38
C ARG A 80 -8.46 6.04 13.09
N PRO A 81 -9.35 6.51 13.99
CA PRO A 81 -9.10 7.73 14.74
C PRO A 81 -7.93 7.55 15.72
N ILE A 82 -7.07 8.55 15.76
CA ILE A 82 -6.01 8.71 16.75
C ILE A 82 -6.65 9.26 18.03
N THR A 83 -6.29 8.67 19.17
CA THR A 83 -6.82 9.11 20.48
C THR A 83 -5.91 10.17 21.10
N ASP A 84 -4.60 10.03 20.94
CA ASP A 84 -3.58 10.94 21.46
C ASP A 84 -2.28 10.78 20.66
N GLY A 85 -1.39 11.76 20.73
CA GLY A 85 -0.17 11.82 19.95
C GLY A 85 -0.34 12.45 18.58
N THR A 86 0.74 12.50 17.80
CA THR A 86 0.76 13.14 16.47
C THR A 86 1.41 12.26 15.42
N VAL A 87 0.97 12.45 14.17
CA VAL A 87 1.54 11.83 12.98
C VAL A 87 1.88 12.92 11.97
N ARG A 88 3.10 12.87 11.43
CA ARG A 88 3.56 13.79 10.38
C ARG A 88 4.09 13.02 9.18
N VAL A 89 3.73 13.47 8.00
CA VAL A 89 4.23 12.98 6.71
C VAL A 89 4.94 14.14 6.02
N ASP A 90 6.22 13.98 5.70
CA ASP A 90 7.06 15.04 5.13
C ASP A 90 7.04 16.35 5.91
N GLY A 91 6.96 16.26 7.25
CA GLY A 91 6.86 17.40 8.14
C GLY A 91 5.44 17.97 8.33
N GLU A 92 4.49 17.64 7.45
CA GLU A 92 3.09 18.05 7.52
C GLU A 92 2.34 17.25 8.59
N ASP A 93 1.61 17.91 9.48
CA ASP A 93 0.78 17.26 10.49
C ASP A 93 -0.48 16.67 9.83
N VAL A 94 -0.62 15.35 9.88
CA VAL A 94 -1.75 14.61 9.33
C VAL A 94 -2.62 13.97 10.41
N THR A 95 -2.45 14.37 11.65
CA THR A 95 -3.22 13.84 12.80
C THR A 95 -4.70 14.10 12.61
N GLY A 96 -5.49 13.03 12.43
CA GLY A 96 -6.93 13.14 12.16
C GLY A 96 -7.31 13.60 10.75
N ALA A 97 -6.34 13.71 9.83
CA ALA A 97 -6.61 14.02 8.43
C ALA A 97 -7.36 12.87 7.73
N THR A 98 -8.04 13.20 6.65
CA THR A 98 -8.73 12.19 5.84
C THR A 98 -7.74 11.31 5.09
N VAL A 99 -8.13 10.05 4.79
CA VAL A 99 -7.35 9.12 3.96
C VAL A 99 -6.89 9.77 2.65
N ARG A 100 -7.77 10.55 2.02
CA ARG A 100 -7.46 11.27 0.77
C ARG A 100 -6.34 12.30 0.97
N ALA A 101 -6.41 13.10 2.03
CA ALA A 101 -5.40 14.11 2.32
C ALA A 101 -4.02 13.46 2.57
N ILE A 102 -3.99 12.39 3.37
CA ILE A 102 -2.77 11.64 3.66
C ILE A 102 -2.16 11.03 2.38
N ARG A 103 -3.00 10.47 1.50
CA ARG A 103 -2.54 9.92 0.21
C ARG A 103 -1.99 10.97 -0.74
N LEU A 104 -2.54 12.18 -0.74
CA LEU A 104 -2.03 13.28 -1.56
C LEU A 104 -0.62 13.73 -1.15
N LEU A 105 -0.22 13.50 0.11
CA LEU A 105 1.14 13.69 0.60
C LEU A 105 2.08 12.52 0.26
N GLY A 106 1.59 11.51 -0.46
CA GLY A 106 2.40 10.39 -0.95
C GLY A 106 2.44 9.15 -0.05
N LEU A 107 1.70 9.12 1.06
CA LEU A 107 1.60 7.91 1.89
C LEU A 107 0.69 6.89 1.22
N ALA A 108 1.25 5.77 0.80
CA ALA A 108 0.52 4.63 0.24
C ALA A 108 0.39 3.50 1.27
N HIS A 109 -0.65 2.69 1.13
CA HIS A 109 -0.92 1.55 2.02
C HIS A 109 -1.25 0.30 1.20
N ILE A 110 -0.52 -0.77 1.48
CA ILE A 110 -0.83 -2.12 0.99
C ILE A 110 -1.40 -2.89 2.17
N PRO A 111 -2.71 -3.24 2.15
CA PRO A 111 -3.34 -3.89 3.28
C PRO A 111 -2.89 -5.36 3.43
N GLU A 112 -2.86 -5.84 4.66
CA GLU A 112 -2.55 -7.23 5.01
C GLU A 112 -3.50 -8.22 4.29
N ASP A 113 -4.81 -7.94 4.32
CA ASP A 113 -5.83 -8.70 3.59
C ASP A 113 -6.29 -7.93 2.35
N ARG A 114 -5.66 -8.24 1.22
CA ARG A 114 -5.97 -7.58 -0.07
C ARG A 114 -7.40 -7.85 -0.55
N HIS A 115 -7.95 -9.04 -0.28
CA HIS A 115 -9.29 -9.42 -0.75
C HIS A 115 -10.39 -8.64 -0.04
N ARG A 116 -10.17 -8.28 1.22
CA ARG A 116 -11.16 -7.54 2.02
C ARG A 116 -10.98 -6.03 1.96
N ARG A 117 -9.74 -5.55 1.73
CA ARG A 117 -9.39 -4.14 1.93
C ARG A 117 -8.58 -3.51 0.81
N GLY A 118 -8.01 -4.29 -0.09
CA GLY A 118 -7.12 -3.80 -1.14
C GLY A 118 -7.73 -3.82 -2.53
N LEU A 119 -8.63 -4.76 -2.80
CA LEU A 119 -9.17 -5.03 -4.11
C LEU A 119 -10.69 -5.12 -4.07
N VAL A 120 -11.33 -4.74 -5.19
CA VAL A 120 -12.74 -5.02 -5.47
C VAL A 120 -12.78 -6.14 -6.50
N LEU A 121 -12.81 -7.38 -6.02
CA LEU A 121 -12.59 -8.60 -6.81
C LEU A 121 -13.45 -8.72 -8.08
N PRO A 122 -14.76 -8.33 -8.09
CA PRO A 122 -15.59 -8.37 -9.30
C PRO A 122 -15.27 -7.29 -10.33
N MET A 123 -14.58 -6.21 -9.93
CA MET A 123 -14.22 -5.11 -10.83
C MET A 123 -13.05 -5.51 -11.75
N GLU A 124 -12.97 -4.85 -12.89
CA GLU A 124 -11.91 -5.02 -13.87
C GLU A 124 -10.54 -4.66 -13.30
N THR A 125 -9.48 -5.24 -13.84
CA THR A 125 -8.09 -4.96 -13.43
C THR A 125 -7.76 -3.48 -13.58
N ARG A 126 -8.15 -2.84 -14.71
CA ARG A 126 -7.93 -1.40 -14.93
C ARG A 126 -8.65 -0.52 -13.90
N GLU A 127 -9.84 -0.89 -13.45
CA GLU A 127 -10.59 -0.16 -12.43
C GLU A 127 -9.93 -0.31 -11.04
N ASN A 128 -9.45 -1.51 -10.72
CA ASN A 128 -8.70 -1.73 -9.48
C ASN A 128 -7.39 -0.94 -9.44
N LEU A 129 -6.69 -0.78 -10.56
CA LEU A 129 -5.43 -0.03 -10.63
C LEU A 129 -5.59 1.47 -10.33
N ILE A 130 -6.78 2.03 -10.53
CA ILE A 130 -7.07 3.43 -10.21
C ILE A 130 -7.82 3.64 -8.89
N LEU A 131 -8.06 2.59 -8.10
CA LEU A 131 -8.76 2.70 -6.82
C LEU A 131 -8.12 3.75 -5.91
N GLY A 132 -8.94 4.71 -5.47
CA GLY A 132 -8.50 5.85 -4.66
C GLY A 132 -7.73 6.94 -5.42
N HIS A 133 -7.50 6.77 -6.73
CA HIS A 133 -6.91 7.77 -7.63
C HIS A 133 -7.86 8.21 -8.74
N HIS A 134 -9.02 7.58 -8.87
CA HIS A 134 -10.04 7.83 -9.91
C HIS A 134 -10.45 9.30 -10.06
N HIS A 135 -10.26 10.12 -9.03
CA HIS A 135 -10.59 11.55 -9.02
C HIS A 135 -9.51 12.44 -9.64
N ARG A 136 -8.39 11.90 -10.07
CA ARG A 136 -7.31 12.67 -10.70
C ARG A 136 -7.73 13.10 -12.11
N ALA A 137 -7.27 14.30 -12.51
CA ALA A 137 -7.60 14.86 -13.82
C ALA A 137 -7.17 13.98 -14.99
N GLU A 138 -6.12 13.18 -14.82
CA GLU A 138 -5.62 12.23 -15.81
C GLU A 138 -6.61 11.10 -16.15
N PHE A 139 -7.55 10.80 -15.23
CA PHE A 139 -8.55 9.73 -15.41
C PHE A 139 -9.97 10.26 -15.66
N THR A 140 -10.14 11.58 -15.82
CA THR A 140 -11.45 12.20 -15.94
C THR A 140 -11.54 13.09 -17.16
N ASN A 141 -12.72 13.09 -17.79
CA ASN A 141 -13.11 14.05 -18.81
C ASN A 141 -14.35 14.80 -18.31
N GLY A 142 -14.14 15.99 -17.72
CA GLY A 142 -15.17 16.69 -16.98
C GLY A 142 -15.66 15.89 -15.77
N PRO A 143 -16.99 15.65 -15.61
CA PRO A 143 -17.53 14.91 -14.48
C PRO A 143 -17.45 13.38 -14.65
N LEU A 144 -17.04 12.88 -15.81
CA LEU A 144 -17.02 11.46 -16.15
C LEU A 144 -15.58 10.92 -16.13
N LEU A 145 -15.46 9.61 -15.85
CA LEU A 145 -14.22 8.89 -16.05
C LEU A 145 -13.90 8.78 -17.55
N ASP A 146 -12.62 8.82 -17.90
CA ASP A 146 -12.11 8.57 -19.24
C ASP A 146 -11.62 7.11 -19.36
N PRO A 147 -12.42 6.22 -19.99
CA PRO A 147 -12.05 4.82 -20.11
C PRO A 147 -10.77 4.59 -20.92
N ALA A 148 -10.47 5.45 -21.90
CA ALA A 148 -9.28 5.32 -22.74
C ALA A 148 -8.03 5.67 -21.96
N ALA A 149 -8.05 6.75 -21.17
CA ALA A 149 -6.94 7.13 -20.29
C ALA A 149 -6.68 6.07 -19.20
N ILE A 150 -7.75 5.52 -18.61
CA ILE A 150 -7.65 4.45 -17.60
C ILE A 150 -7.06 3.19 -18.21
N ASP A 151 -7.48 2.81 -19.43
CA ASP A 151 -6.96 1.62 -20.11
C ASP A 151 -5.48 1.78 -20.47
N ALA A 152 -5.07 2.93 -20.99
CA ALA A 152 -3.68 3.24 -21.29
C ALA A 152 -2.79 3.17 -20.04
N PHE A 153 -3.24 3.77 -18.92
CA PHE A 153 -2.55 3.69 -17.64
C PHE A 153 -2.43 2.24 -17.16
N ALA A 154 -3.51 1.46 -17.27
CA ALA A 154 -3.51 0.06 -16.85
C ALA A 154 -2.52 -0.78 -17.68
N GLN A 155 -2.48 -0.60 -19.00
CA GLN A 155 -1.53 -1.30 -19.88
C GLN A 155 -0.09 -0.98 -19.49
N GLU A 156 0.23 0.29 -19.24
CA GLU A 156 1.57 0.70 -18.79
C GLU A 156 1.95 0.01 -17.47
N ARG A 157 1.04 0.00 -16.48
CA ARG A 157 1.31 -0.61 -15.16
C ARG A 157 1.42 -2.13 -15.26
N ILE A 158 0.58 -2.77 -16.04
CA ILE A 158 0.64 -4.21 -16.31
C ILE A 158 2.03 -4.58 -16.88
N GLY A 159 2.53 -3.80 -17.84
CA GLY A 159 3.86 -4.02 -18.40
C GLY A 159 5.00 -3.74 -17.42
N THR A 160 4.88 -2.65 -16.64
CA THR A 160 5.91 -2.24 -15.66
C THR A 160 6.09 -3.26 -14.53
N TYR A 161 4.99 -3.83 -14.03
CA TYR A 161 4.99 -4.74 -12.89
C TYR A 161 4.89 -6.23 -13.29
N ASP A 162 4.98 -6.55 -14.59
CA ASP A 162 4.86 -7.93 -15.12
C ASP A 162 3.58 -8.64 -14.62
N ILE A 163 2.45 -7.93 -14.62
CA ILE A 163 1.17 -8.49 -14.20
C ILE A 163 0.64 -9.40 -15.32
N ARG A 164 0.44 -10.68 -15.01
CA ARG A 164 -0.06 -11.64 -16.00
C ARG A 164 -1.58 -11.63 -16.00
N VAL A 165 -2.13 -10.87 -16.91
CA VAL A 165 -3.57 -10.74 -17.15
C VAL A 165 -3.86 -10.79 -18.65
N PRO A 166 -4.93 -11.50 -19.10
CA PRO A 166 -5.26 -11.60 -20.53
C PRO A 166 -5.65 -10.27 -21.16
N ALA A 167 -6.37 -9.42 -20.41
CA ALA A 167 -6.80 -8.11 -20.84
C ALA A 167 -7.05 -7.21 -19.63
N THR A 168 -6.96 -5.87 -19.80
CA THR A 168 -7.22 -4.87 -18.75
C THR A 168 -8.63 -4.95 -18.16
N VAL A 169 -9.59 -5.42 -18.96
CA VAL A 169 -11.01 -5.63 -18.58
C VAL A 169 -11.26 -6.95 -17.84
N THR A 170 -10.23 -7.79 -17.66
CA THR A 170 -10.37 -9.04 -16.91
C THR A 170 -10.65 -8.73 -15.44
N PRO A 171 -11.71 -9.31 -14.84
CA PRO A 171 -11.95 -9.14 -13.39
C PRO A 171 -10.79 -9.65 -12.55
N VAL A 172 -10.45 -8.91 -11.50
CA VAL A 172 -9.31 -9.25 -10.61
C VAL A 172 -9.49 -10.61 -9.94
N LEU A 173 -10.73 -11.05 -9.73
CA LEU A 173 -11.04 -12.38 -9.20
C LEU A 173 -10.44 -13.53 -10.04
N ALA A 174 -10.27 -13.32 -11.35
CA ALA A 174 -9.72 -14.33 -12.27
C ALA A 174 -8.18 -14.41 -12.22
N LEU A 175 -7.51 -13.49 -11.53
CA LEU A 175 -6.06 -13.44 -11.43
C LEU A 175 -5.55 -14.38 -10.32
N SER A 176 -4.33 -14.90 -10.51
CA SER A 176 -3.63 -15.62 -9.44
C SER A 176 -3.26 -14.68 -8.29
N GLY A 177 -3.08 -15.22 -7.07
CA GLY A 177 -2.76 -14.44 -5.90
C GLY A 177 -1.52 -13.52 -6.05
N GLY A 178 -0.51 -13.96 -6.80
CA GLY A 178 0.67 -13.14 -7.09
C GLY A 178 0.40 -11.98 -8.04
N ASN A 179 -0.51 -12.16 -9.00
CA ASN A 179 -0.91 -11.08 -9.93
C ASN A 179 -1.93 -10.11 -9.32
N GLN A 180 -2.58 -10.50 -8.22
CA GLN A 180 -3.47 -9.63 -7.44
C GLN A 180 -2.70 -8.73 -6.47
N GLN A 181 -1.45 -8.99 -6.20
CA GLN A 181 -0.59 -8.24 -5.27
C GLN A 181 0.21 -7.17 -5.97
#